data_95bbec69b25d09602e7c0cee6dcba9d5
#
_entry.id   95bbec69b25d09602e7c0cee6dcba9d5
#
_cell.length_a   1.000
_cell.length_b   1.000
_cell.length_c   1.000
_cell.angle_alpha   90.00
_cell.angle_beta   90.00
_cell.angle_gamma   90.00
#
_symmetry.space_group_name_H-M   'P 1'
#
loop_
_entity.id
_entity.type
_entity.pdbx_description
1 polymer ?
#
loop_
_entity_poly.entity_id
_entity_poly.type
_entity_poly.pdbx_seq_one_letter_code
_entity_poly.pdbx_strand_id
1 'polypeptide(L)'
;MAIKQYSLTKDGNRRLAPDFKVRELRCRDGTDTVMVDEVLTVVLQCIREHFGKPVTITSGYRTAAHNAAVGGAKSSQHLLGRAADIRVPVSYTHLRAHETQ
;
A
#
# COMPACT_ATOMS: atom_id res chain seq x y z
N MET A 1 15.11 3.87 -8.35
CA MET A 1 13.88 3.37 -8.02
C MET A 1 13.53 2.19 -8.80
N ALA A 2 13.19 1.15 -8.20
CA ALA A 2 12.91 -0.09 -8.90
C ALA A 2 11.55 -0.62 -8.50
N ILE A 3 10.76 -0.99 -9.50
CA ILE A 3 9.50 -1.66 -9.28
C ILE A 3 9.80 -3.14 -9.33
N LYS A 4 9.49 -3.85 -8.25
CA LYS A 4 9.71 -5.28 -8.16
C LYS A 4 8.38 -6.02 -8.23
N GLN A 5 8.42 -7.21 -8.81
CA GLN A 5 7.25 -8.04 -8.96
C GLN A 5 7.35 -9.24 -8.05
N TYR A 6 6.28 -9.52 -7.33
CA TYR A 6 6.19 -10.63 -6.40
C TYR A 6 4.98 -11.48 -6.72
N SER A 7 4.96 -12.71 -6.19
CA SER A 7 3.82 -13.61 -6.29
C SER A 7 3.15 -13.66 -4.93
N LEU A 8 1.86 -13.38 -4.87
CA LEU A 8 1.11 -13.43 -3.62
C LEU A 8 1.17 -14.83 -2.98
N THR A 9 1.03 -15.88 -3.78
CA THR A 9 1.05 -17.25 -3.25
C THR A 9 2.43 -17.68 -2.78
N LYS A 10 3.49 -17.24 -3.44
CA LYS A 10 4.85 -17.64 -3.08
C LYS A 10 5.50 -16.70 -2.10
N ASP A 11 5.24 -15.40 -2.24
CA ASP A 11 5.95 -14.37 -1.52
C ASP A 11 5.08 -13.60 -0.53
N GLY A 12 3.82 -13.99 -0.35
CA GLY A 12 2.88 -13.23 0.45
C GLY A 12 3.35 -12.90 1.86
N ASN A 13 4.10 -13.82 2.47
CA ASN A 13 4.62 -13.61 3.82
C ASN A 13 6.01 -12.99 3.85
N ARG A 14 6.59 -12.70 2.68
CA ARG A 14 7.91 -12.09 2.62
C ARG A 14 7.84 -10.65 3.10
N ARG A 15 8.79 -10.25 3.92
CA ARG A 15 8.84 -8.87 4.40
C ARG A 15 9.50 -7.97 3.40
N LEU A 16 8.84 -6.85 3.11
CA LEU A 16 9.40 -5.80 2.27
C LEU A 16 10.09 -4.74 3.12
N ALA A 17 9.66 -4.64 4.36
CA ALA A 17 10.22 -3.75 5.36
C ALA A 17 9.95 -4.41 6.71
N PRO A 18 10.54 -3.95 7.81
CA PRO A 18 10.35 -4.62 9.12
C PRO A 18 8.89 -4.84 9.50
N ASP A 19 8.00 -3.93 9.13
CA ASP A 19 6.59 -4.02 9.52
C ASP A 19 5.63 -4.22 8.35
N PHE A 20 6.12 -4.54 7.15
CA PHE A 20 5.26 -4.71 5.99
C PHE A 20 5.60 -5.96 5.19
N LYS A 21 4.58 -6.69 4.79
CA LYS A 21 4.73 -7.90 3.97
C LYS A 21 4.11 -7.69 2.59
N VAL A 22 4.54 -8.49 1.63
CA VAL A 22 4.03 -8.43 0.25
C VAL A 22 2.51 -8.48 0.21
N ARG A 23 1.88 -9.37 0.99
CA ARG A 23 0.42 -9.54 0.94
C ARG A 23 -0.36 -8.28 1.34
N GLU A 24 0.25 -7.38 2.11
CA GLU A 24 -0.43 -6.16 2.50
C GLU A 24 -0.60 -5.21 1.33
N LEU A 25 0.24 -5.34 0.30
CA LEU A 25 0.20 -4.51 -0.90
C LEU A 25 -0.48 -5.21 -2.08
N ARG A 26 -1.14 -6.34 -1.85
CA ARG A 26 -1.78 -7.09 -2.92
C ARG A 26 -2.93 -6.34 -3.56
N CYS A 27 -3.22 -6.68 -4.81
CA CYS A 27 -4.43 -6.21 -5.46
C CYS A 27 -5.64 -6.89 -4.82
N ARG A 28 -6.66 -6.12 -4.50
CA ARG A 28 -7.83 -6.64 -3.76
C ARG A 28 -8.75 -7.51 -4.62
N ASP A 29 -8.46 -7.65 -5.90
CA ASP A 29 -9.21 -8.55 -6.77
C ASP A 29 -8.70 -10.00 -6.71
N GLY A 30 -7.68 -10.26 -5.90
CA GLY A 30 -7.13 -11.62 -5.76
C GLY A 30 -6.02 -11.98 -6.74
N THR A 31 -5.59 -11.03 -7.56
CA THR A 31 -4.51 -11.28 -8.52
C THR A 31 -3.23 -11.69 -7.79
N ASP A 32 -2.55 -12.72 -8.32
CA ASP A 32 -1.32 -13.21 -7.71
C ASP A 32 -0.14 -12.25 -7.85
N THR A 33 -0.06 -11.51 -8.95
CA THR A 33 1.01 -10.54 -9.13
C THR A 33 0.86 -9.37 -8.18
N VAL A 34 1.95 -8.99 -7.52
CA VAL A 34 2.00 -7.81 -6.67
C VAL A 34 3.21 -7.01 -7.08
N MET A 35 2.99 -5.80 -7.60
CA MET A 35 4.07 -4.92 -8.00
C MET A 35 4.28 -3.86 -6.93
N VAL A 36 5.51 -3.62 -6.55
CA VAL A 36 5.84 -2.68 -5.48
C VAL A 36 7.11 -1.92 -5.83
N ASP A 37 7.03 -0.59 -5.77
CA ASP A 37 8.21 0.24 -5.90
C ASP A 37 8.94 0.23 -4.55
N GLU A 38 10.24 0.03 -4.58
CA GLU A 38 11.04 -0.02 -3.36
C GLU A 38 10.93 1.25 -2.52
N VAL A 39 10.78 2.39 -3.16
CA VAL A 39 10.63 3.65 -2.44
C VAL A 39 9.35 3.67 -1.60
N LEU A 40 8.28 3.06 -2.11
CA LEU A 40 7.03 2.98 -1.36
C LEU A 40 7.23 2.25 -0.03
N THR A 41 7.98 1.17 -0.03
CA THR A 41 8.22 0.41 1.21
C THR A 41 9.00 1.22 2.24
N VAL A 42 9.95 2.03 1.80
CA VAL A 42 10.71 2.92 2.67
C VAL A 42 9.80 3.97 3.28
N VAL A 43 8.95 4.58 2.45
CA VAL A 43 8.00 5.60 2.91
C VAL A 43 7.02 5.03 3.93
N LEU A 44 6.47 3.85 3.65
CA LEU A 44 5.54 3.19 4.56
C LEU A 44 6.19 2.89 5.91
N GLN A 45 7.42 2.39 5.88
CA GLN A 45 8.14 2.10 7.12
C GLN A 45 8.44 3.38 7.91
N CYS A 46 8.77 4.47 7.23
CA CYS A 46 8.97 5.76 7.89
C CYS A 46 7.70 6.24 8.58
N ILE A 47 6.54 6.09 7.93
CA ILE A 47 5.26 6.46 8.52
C ILE A 47 4.99 5.60 9.75
N ARG A 48 5.24 4.30 9.65
CA ARG A 48 5.04 3.36 10.74
C ARG A 48 5.85 3.77 11.97
N GLU A 49 7.10 4.13 11.75
CA GLU A 49 8.01 4.51 12.83
C GLU A 49 7.66 5.88 13.40
N HIS A 50 7.24 6.80 12.55
CA HIS A 50 6.89 8.14 12.99
C HIS A 50 5.71 8.11 13.96
N PHE A 51 4.66 7.37 13.65
CA PHE A 51 3.49 7.30 14.52
C PHE A 51 3.62 6.28 15.64
N GLY A 52 4.52 5.32 15.52
CA GLY A 52 4.66 4.27 16.51
C GLY A 52 3.41 3.41 16.64
N LYS A 53 2.59 3.33 15.58
CA LYS A 53 1.32 2.62 15.59
C LYS A 53 1.18 1.78 14.34
N PRO A 54 0.36 0.74 14.35
CA PRO A 54 0.15 -0.08 13.17
C PRO A 54 -0.38 0.76 12.01
N VAL A 55 0.12 0.49 10.81
CA VAL A 55 -0.35 1.11 9.58
C VAL A 55 -1.06 0.03 8.79
N THR A 56 -2.34 0.24 8.50
CA THR A 56 -3.12 -0.70 7.71
C THR A 56 -3.17 -0.21 6.27
N ILE A 57 -2.79 -1.05 5.33
CA ILE A 57 -2.88 -0.73 3.91
C ILE A 57 -4.25 -1.19 3.42
N THR A 58 -5.07 -0.26 2.98
CA THR A 58 -6.42 -0.56 2.50
C THR A 58 -6.43 -0.78 0.99
N SER A 59 -5.46 -0.22 0.27
CA SER A 59 -5.31 -0.44 -1.16
C SER A 59 -3.85 -0.25 -1.54
N GLY A 60 -3.25 -1.27 -2.17
CA GLY A 60 -1.89 -1.20 -2.67
C GLY A 60 -1.86 -1.27 -4.17
N TYR A 61 -1.16 -2.27 -4.73
CA TYR A 61 -1.13 -2.49 -6.17
C TYR A 61 -2.53 -2.72 -6.72
N ARG A 62 -2.79 -2.20 -7.91
CA ARG A 62 -4.03 -2.47 -8.64
C ARG A 62 -3.72 -2.88 -10.05
N THR A 63 -4.41 -3.94 -10.50
CA THR A 63 -4.44 -4.27 -11.93
C THR A 63 -5.29 -3.21 -12.64
N ALA A 64 -5.14 -3.10 -13.95
CA ALA A 64 -5.95 -2.16 -14.73
C ALA A 64 -7.45 -2.44 -14.56
N ALA A 65 -7.82 -3.72 -14.55
CA ALA A 65 -9.23 -4.10 -14.39
C ALA A 65 -9.77 -3.71 -13.02
N HIS A 66 -9.02 -3.97 -11.95
CA HIS A 66 -9.47 -3.61 -10.61
C HIS A 66 -9.51 -2.08 -10.45
N ASN A 67 -8.51 -1.39 -10.98
CA ASN A 67 -8.49 0.07 -10.93
C ASN A 67 -9.73 0.68 -11.60
N ALA A 68 -10.14 0.14 -12.74
CA ALA A 68 -11.35 0.60 -13.42
C ALA A 68 -12.59 0.30 -12.57
N ALA A 69 -12.65 -0.89 -11.97
CA ALA A 69 -13.79 -1.29 -11.16
C ALA A 69 -14.01 -0.42 -9.93
N VAL A 70 -12.93 0.10 -9.33
CA VAL A 70 -13.04 0.97 -8.16
C VAL A 70 -13.05 2.46 -8.53
N GLY A 71 -13.12 2.77 -9.81
CA GLY A 71 -13.20 4.16 -10.26
C GLY A 71 -11.88 4.92 -10.18
N GLY A 72 -10.75 4.22 -10.21
CA GLY A 72 -9.45 4.87 -10.17
C GLY A 72 -9.11 5.57 -11.48
N ALA A 73 -8.21 6.55 -11.41
CA ALA A 73 -7.75 7.26 -12.58
C ALA A 73 -6.97 6.34 -13.52
N LYS A 74 -7.04 6.58 -14.82
CA LYS A 74 -6.34 5.73 -15.80
C LYS A 74 -4.84 5.70 -15.59
N SER A 75 -4.26 6.77 -15.10
CA SER A 75 -2.83 6.84 -14.84
C SER A 75 -2.50 6.77 -13.35
N SER A 76 -3.32 6.07 -12.58
CA SER A 76 -3.12 5.94 -11.15
C SER A 76 -1.75 5.31 -10.82
N GLN A 77 -1.08 5.84 -9.81
CA GLN A 77 0.19 5.28 -9.35
C GLN A 77 0.02 3.90 -8.71
N HIS A 78 -1.20 3.54 -8.29
CA HIS A 78 -1.51 2.18 -7.82
C HIS A 78 -1.23 1.13 -8.90
N LEU A 79 -1.37 1.47 -10.17
CA LEU A 79 -1.10 0.56 -11.28
C LEU A 79 0.38 0.20 -11.39
N LEU A 80 1.25 1.03 -10.84
CA LEU A 80 2.69 0.82 -10.90
C LEU A 80 3.26 0.33 -9.57
N GLY A 81 2.41 0.11 -8.58
CA GLY A 81 2.90 -0.27 -7.25
C GLY A 81 3.58 0.88 -6.52
N ARG A 82 3.27 2.12 -6.89
CA ARG A 82 3.89 3.31 -6.31
C ARG A 82 3.02 4.05 -5.31
N ALA A 83 1.82 3.59 -5.06
CA ALA A 83 0.90 4.25 -4.16
C ALA A 83 0.23 3.24 -3.24
N ALA A 84 -0.12 3.68 -2.06
CA ALA A 84 -0.90 2.90 -1.11
C ALA A 84 -1.84 3.83 -0.37
N ASP A 85 -3.08 3.38 -0.18
CA ASP A 85 -4.01 4.06 0.70
C ASP A 85 -3.86 3.40 2.06
N ILE A 86 -3.69 4.20 3.09
CA ILE A 86 -3.38 3.68 4.42
C ILE A 86 -4.31 4.24 5.47
N ARG A 87 -4.35 3.56 6.61
CA ARG A 87 -5.08 4.02 7.78
C ARG A 87 -4.18 3.85 8.98
N VAL A 88 -4.05 4.90 9.77
CA VAL A 88 -3.24 4.89 10.99
C VAL A 88 -4.15 5.27 12.15
N PRO A 89 -4.25 4.42 13.19
CA PRO A 89 -5.10 4.74 14.33
C PRO A 89 -4.42 5.79 15.19
N VAL A 90 -4.82 7.04 15.04
CA VAL A 90 -4.29 8.13 15.84
C VAL A 90 -5.41 8.75 16.66
N SER A 91 -5.02 9.44 17.72
CA SER A 91 -5.97 10.11 18.56
C SER A 91 -6.23 11.52 18.02
N TYR A 92 -7.49 11.88 17.88
CA TYR A 92 -7.82 13.15 17.32
C TYR A 92 -8.58 14.01 18.28
N THR A 93 -8.13 14.16 19.42
CA THR A 93 -8.87 14.96 20.36
C THR A 93 -9.05 16.38 19.83
N HIS A 94 -8.19 16.85 18.95
CA HIS A 94 -8.30 18.19 18.45
C HIS A 94 -7.76 18.37 17.06
N LEU A 95 -7.38 17.36 16.41
CA LEU A 95 -6.99 17.50 15.11
C LEU A 95 -8.04 17.16 14.27
N ARG A 96 -8.79 17.50 13.83
CA ARG A 96 -9.75 17.15 13.07
C ARG A 96 -9.58 17.25 11.87
N ALA A 97 -9.94 17.04 11.37
CA ALA A 97 -10.06 17.12 10.31
C ALA A 97 -9.30 17.30 9.30
N HIS A 98 -8.69 17.87 9.35
CA HIS A 98 -8.12 18.10 8.19
C HIS A 98 -7.33 17.07 7.79
N GLU A 99 -7.40 16.37 8.33
CA GLU A 99 -6.74 15.51 7.90
C GLU A 99 -7.15 14.88 6.86
N THR A 100 -7.51 15.00 6.42
CA THR A 100 -7.83 14.58 5.43
C THR A 100 -7.51 14.49 4.47
N GLN A 101 -7.24 14.67 4.45
CA GLN A 101 -7.14 14.56 3.64
C GLN A 101 -6.93 14.04 3.18
#